data_3a666d7b209333e32e0325a43dc40f75
#
_entry.id   3a666d7b209333e32e0325a43dc40f75
#
_cell.length_a   1.000
_cell.length_b   1.000
_cell.length_c   1.000
_cell.angle_alpha   90.00
_cell.angle_beta   90.00
_cell.angle_gamma   90.00
#
_symmetry.space_group_name_H-M   'P 1'
#
loop_
_entity.id
_entity.type
_entity.pdbx_description
1 polymer ?
#
loop_
_entity_poly.entity_id
_entity_poly.type
_entity_poly.pdbx_seq_one_letter_code
_entity_poly.pdbx_strand_id
1 'polypeptide(L)'
;MRVLIIPNYTNFGQVKDINRDSFLLVFKSFLDNSKIGKEWEWILPYPGGGMHNHPGIINTFEYPNVTMLQMDPLDCFPAKMRVDYPHKFFEKVIEKYEGKFNLIWSHLPEWTNLFKISRIYNKLQPIIGYCHWSEIPENGARTENSFWTNIRGILQMEVCGVNSEYQKSVILKNAALDFQPHIVEKLDKIIQPWYLGCDTATPSNGYDDKTIVFNHREGVYTGSKWFFETMDELWKERQDFKVYTTLKEMGKPYTKYIGAADRKVYLNQLSKAHFGVGTFQGYSAWSMSTTDGFSVGVPYLLPNDFCYPEMVGDDYPLLYNGKKEFKEMVIKLLDGDIPRPDVTHLAQALLWESQIEKYWNVEENFIGNLRTKFND
;
A
#
# COMPACT_ATOMS: atom_id res chain seq x y z
N MET A 1 -25.01 4.61 -5.48
CA MET A 1 -24.40 5.70 -4.69
C MET A 1 -23.30 6.32 -5.55
N ARG A 2 -23.04 7.63 -5.44
CA ARG A 2 -21.95 8.29 -6.18
C ARG A 2 -20.89 8.78 -5.19
N VAL A 3 -19.63 8.42 -5.43
CA VAL A 3 -18.50 8.65 -4.54
C VAL A 3 -17.47 9.54 -5.21
N LEU A 4 -17.04 10.59 -4.50
CA LEU A 4 -15.88 11.38 -4.89
C LEU A 4 -14.64 10.79 -4.23
N ILE A 5 -13.62 10.46 -5.05
CA ILE A 5 -12.34 9.95 -4.56
C ILE A 5 -11.34 11.09 -4.41
N ILE A 6 -10.56 11.06 -3.33
CA ILE A 6 -9.35 11.86 -3.17
C ILE A 6 -8.17 10.90 -3.30
N PRO A 7 -7.56 10.82 -4.49
CA PRO A 7 -6.55 9.84 -4.78
C PRO A 7 -5.20 10.18 -4.15
N ASN A 8 -4.48 9.15 -3.72
CA ASN A 8 -3.09 9.25 -3.27
C ASN A 8 -2.14 8.78 -4.39
N TYR A 9 -2.07 9.54 -5.45
CA TYR A 9 -1.16 9.22 -6.54
C TYR A 9 0.29 9.36 -6.11
N THR A 10 1.08 8.37 -6.48
CA THR A 10 2.52 8.35 -6.23
C THR A 10 3.23 8.96 -7.44
N ASN A 11 3.72 10.20 -7.32
CA ASN A 11 4.72 10.74 -8.24
C ASN A 11 4.30 10.84 -9.72
N PHE A 12 3.37 11.73 -10.05
CA PHE A 12 2.84 11.98 -11.40
C PHE A 12 3.88 12.11 -12.51
N GLY A 13 5.08 12.59 -12.24
CA GLY A 13 6.12 12.77 -13.25
C GLY A 13 6.80 11.46 -13.70
N GLN A 14 6.66 10.39 -12.95
CA GLN A 14 7.43 9.16 -13.14
C GLN A 14 6.57 7.93 -13.48
N VAL A 15 5.29 7.95 -13.16
CA VAL A 15 4.40 6.82 -13.42
C VAL A 15 3.86 6.90 -14.84
N LYS A 16 4.40 6.09 -15.73
CA LYS A 16 3.92 5.93 -17.11
C LYS A 16 2.90 4.79 -17.27
N ASP A 17 2.67 4.02 -16.22
CA ASP A 17 1.84 2.82 -16.24
C ASP A 17 1.01 2.74 -14.95
N ILE A 18 -0.30 2.57 -15.10
CA ILE A 18 -1.26 2.39 -14.01
C ILE A 18 -0.85 1.26 -13.05
N ASN A 19 -0.23 0.20 -13.58
CA ASN A 19 0.22 -0.95 -12.80
C ASN A 19 1.42 -0.63 -11.87
N ARG A 20 1.95 0.57 -11.92
CA ARG A 20 3.05 1.04 -11.07
C ARG A 20 2.63 2.07 -10.04
N ASP A 21 1.42 2.61 -10.15
CA ASP A 21 0.86 3.49 -9.13
C ASP A 21 0.15 2.64 -8.09
N SER A 22 0.63 2.69 -6.84
CA SER A 22 0.10 1.86 -5.76
C SER A 22 -1.36 2.17 -5.42
N PHE A 23 -1.77 3.44 -5.51
CA PHE A 23 -3.17 3.81 -5.31
C PHE A 23 -4.05 3.23 -6.42
N LEU A 24 -3.67 3.42 -7.68
CA LEU A 24 -4.46 2.93 -8.82
C LEU A 24 -4.55 1.41 -8.84
N LEU A 25 -3.48 0.71 -8.46
CA LEU A 25 -3.51 -0.74 -8.31
C LEU A 25 -4.52 -1.18 -7.24
N VAL A 26 -4.50 -0.56 -6.07
CA VAL A 26 -5.45 -0.84 -4.98
C VAL A 26 -6.88 -0.52 -5.41
N PHE A 27 -7.10 0.66 -6.01
CA PHE A 27 -8.43 1.08 -6.45
C PHE A 27 -8.98 0.17 -7.56
N LYS A 28 -8.15 -0.21 -8.53
CA LYS A 28 -8.52 -1.19 -9.56
C LYS A 28 -8.94 -2.53 -8.94
N SER A 29 -8.12 -3.05 -8.03
CA SER A 29 -8.42 -4.31 -7.35
C SER A 29 -9.72 -4.23 -6.55
N PHE A 30 -10.00 -3.09 -5.93
CA PHE A 30 -11.27 -2.84 -5.25
C PHE A 30 -12.46 -2.82 -6.23
N LEU A 31 -12.33 -2.16 -7.38
CA LEU A 31 -13.39 -2.15 -8.42
C LEU A 31 -13.67 -3.55 -8.97
N ASP A 32 -12.63 -4.34 -9.18
CA ASP A 32 -12.74 -5.68 -9.76
C ASP A 32 -13.36 -6.70 -8.78
N ASN A 33 -13.07 -6.58 -7.48
CA ASN A 33 -13.40 -7.61 -6.49
C ASN A 33 -14.50 -7.21 -5.49
N SER A 34 -14.83 -5.92 -5.36
CA SER A 34 -15.87 -5.44 -4.47
C SER A 34 -17.22 -5.32 -5.17
N LYS A 35 -18.30 -5.75 -4.49
CA LYS A 35 -19.67 -5.52 -4.95
C LYS A 35 -19.95 -4.02 -5.08
N ILE A 36 -19.64 -3.23 -4.07
CA ILE A 36 -19.84 -1.78 -4.10
C ILE A 36 -18.93 -1.11 -5.15
N GLY A 37 -17.73 -1.63 -5.37
CA GLY A 37 -16.85 -1.19 -6.44
C GLY A 37 -17.50 -1.27 -7.82
N LYS A 38 -18.28 -2.33 -8.08
CA LYS A 38 -19.00 -2.57 -9.33
C LYS A 38 -20.33 -1.82 -9.45
N GLU A 39 -21.04 -1.65 -8.34
CA GLU A 39 -22.40 -1.11 -8.34
C GLU A 39 -22.46 0.41 -8.17
N TRP A 40 -21.45 1.03 -7.55
CA TRP A 40 -21.45 2.46 -7.30
C TRP A 40 -20.81 3.24 -8.43
N GLU A 41 -21.16 4.51 -8.53
CA GLU A 41 -20.52 5.45 -9.45
C GLU A 41 -19.35 6.16 -8.74
N TRP A 42 -18.21 6.23 -9.40
CA TRP A 42 -16.99 6.79 -8.87
C TRP A 42 -16.55 8.01 -9.67
N ILE A 43 -16.23 9.09 -8.99
CA ILE A 43 -15.63 10.29 -9.59
C ILE A 43 -14.17 10.29 -9.17
N LEU A 44 -13.27 10.10 -10.16
CA LEU A 44 -11.83 10.04 -9.95
C LEU A 44 -11.16 11.28 -10.54
N PRO A 45 -10.77 12.27 -9.71
CA PRO A 45 -9.99 13.41 -10.17
C PRO A 45 -8.59 12.98 -10.60
N TYR A 46 -8.10 13.52 -11.70
CA TYR A 46 -6.72 13.37 -12.14
C TYR A 46 -6.21 14.67 -12.76
N PRO A 47 -4.91 15.00 -12.62
CA PRO A 47 -4.33 16.15 -13.28
C PRO A 47 -4.24 15.89 -14.78
N GLY A 48 -4.72 16.84 -15.56
CA GLY A 48 -4.68 16.81 -17.01
C GLY A 48 -3.80 17.89 -17.60
N GLY A 49 -3.28 17.66 -18.80
CA GLY A 49 -2.52 18.65 -19.57
C GLY A 49 -1.05 18.83 -19.16
N GLY A 50 -0.24 19.37 -20.07
CA GLY A 50 1.15 19.79 -19.80
C GLY A 50 2.08 18.69 -19.28
N MET A 51 2.96 19.07 -18.35
CA MET A 51 3.96 18.15 -17.75
C MET A 51 3.35 17.01 -16.93
N HIS A 52 2.09 17.12 -16.56
CA HIS A 52 1.39 16.16 -15.71
C HIS A 52 0.36 15.33 -16.49
N ASN A 53 0.38 15.40 -17.81
CA ASN A 53 -0.49 14.57 -18.62
C ASN A 53 0.01 13.12 -18.58
N HIS A 54 -0.80 12.23 -18.01
CA HIS A 54 -0.58 10.79 -17.99
C HIS A 54 -1.56 10.10 -18.93
N PRO A 55 -1.32 10.10 -20.26
CA PRO A 55 -2.20 9.44 -21.22
C PRO A 55 -2.41 7.95 -20.88
N GLY A 56 -1.41 7.30 -20.28
CA GLY A 56 -1.53 5.92 -19.84
C GLY A 56 -2.59 5.70 -18.74
N ILE A 57 -2.76 6.61 -17.80
CA ILE A 57 -3.83 6.53 -16.78
C ILE A 57 -5.20 6.65 -17.45
N ILE A 58 -5.36 7.62 -18.36
CA ILE A 58 -6.63 7.87 -19.05
C ILE A 58 -7.01 6.68 -19.93
N ASN A 59 -6.04 6.14 -20.68
CA ASN A 59 -6.28 5.09 -21.68
C ASN A 59 -6.44 3.69 -21.10
N THR A 60 -6.03 3.46 -19.85
CA THR A 60 -6.04 2.13 -19.22
C THR A 60 -7.02 1.99 -18.06
N PHE A 61 -7.65 3.08 -17.63
CA PHE A 61 -8.62 3.10 -16.56
C PHE A 61 -10.05 3.19 -17.09
N GLU A 62 -10.47 2.16 -17.84
CA GLU A 62 -11.78 2.08 -18.48
C GLU A 62 -12.74 1.23 -17.65
N TYR A 63 -13.46 1.87 -16.75
CA TYR A 63 -14.56 1.28 -16.00
C TYR A 63 -15.85 2.04 -16.29
N PRO A 64 -16.95 1.37 -16.65
CA PRO A 64 -18.20 2.04 -17.04
C PRO A 64 -18.82 2.89 -15.93
N ASN A 65 -18.50 2.57 -14.69
CA ASN A 65 -19.00 3.28 -13.50
C ASN A 65 -17.97 4.27 -12.90
N VAL A 66 -16.85 4.53 -13.58
CA VAL A 66 -15.85 5.51 -13.17
C VAL A 66 -15.85 6.71 -14.10
N THR A 67 -16.16 7.88 -13.57
CA THR A 67 -16.05 9.15 -14.28
C THR A 67 -14.68 9.77 -13.97
N MET A 68 -13.84 9.84 -14.99
CA MET A 68 -12.53 10.52 -14.90
C MET A 68 -12.73 12.03 -14.95
N LEU A 69 -12.32 12.74 -13.89
CA LEU A 69 -12.40 14.18 -13.79
C LEU A 69 -11.02 14.78 -14.05
N GLN A 70 -10.84 15.35 -15.24
CA GLN A 70 -9.63 16.08 -15.56
C GLN A 70 -9.59 17.42 -14.81
N MET A 71 -8.51 17.64 -14.06
CA MET A 71 -8.24 18.87 -13.32
C MET A 71 -7.11 19.65 -13.99
N ASP A 72 -7.16 20.97 -13.88
CA ASP A 72 -6.06 21.83 -14.34
C ASP A 72 -4.78 21.48 -13.55
N PRO A 73 -3.62 21.32 -14.22
CA PRO A 73 -2.34 21.08 -13.54
C PRO A 73 -2.00 22.15 -12.48
N LEU A 74 -2.45 23.36 -12.65
CA LEU A 74 -2.28 24.45 -11.67
C LEU A 74 -3.12 24.24 -10.39
N ASP A 75 -4.10 23.36 -10.43
CA ASP A 75 -4.92 22.97 -9.29
C ASP A 75 -4.34 21.76 -8.54
N CYS A 76 -3.25 21.17 -9.02
CA CYS A 76 -2.58 20.02 -8.43
C CYS A 76 -1.06 20.22 -8.51
N PHE A 77 -0.37 20.28 -7.39
CA PHE A 77 1.09 20.37 -7.39
C PHE A 77 1.69 18.99 -7.09
N PRO A 78 2.62 18.50 -7.91
CA PRO A 78 3.37 17.29 -7.56
C PRO A 78 4.32 17.64 -6.40
N ALA A 79 3.99 17.21 -5.20
CA ALA A 79 4.98 17.11 -4.13
C ALA A 79 6.03 16.06 -4.51
N LYS A 80 7.22 16.08 -3.86
CA LYS A 80 8.31 15.13 -4.18
C LYS A 80 7.89 13.66 -4.11
N MET A 81 6.85 13.32 -3.36
CA MET A 81 6.37 11.96 -3.14
C MET A 81 4.86 11.78 -3.25
N ARG A 82 4.08 12.86 -3.25
CA ARG A 82 2.60 12.84 -3.34
C ARG A 82 2.12 14.04 -4.12
N VAL A 83 0.90 13.94 -4.64
CA VAL A 83 0.24 15.12 -5.21
C VAL A 83 -0.25 15.99 -4.07
N ASP A 84 0.12 17.25 -4.14
CA ASP A 84 -0.36 18.27 -3.25
C ASP A 84 -1.60 18.92 -3.87
N TYR A 85 -2.72 18.94 -3.14
CA TYR A 85 -3.97 19.52 -3.60
C TYR A 85 -4.19 20.86 -2.89
N PRO A 86 -4.02 22.00 -3.58
CA PRO A 86 -4.32 23.28 -2.98
C PRO A 86 -5.81 23.43 -2.71
N HIS A 87 -6.18 24.32 -1.79
CA HIS A 87 -7.56 24.60 -1.42
C HIS A 87 -8.47 24.86 -2.64
N LYS A 88 -7.94 25.56 -3.63
CA LYS A 88 -8.62 25.86 -4.91
C LYS A 88 -9.05 24.60 -5.68
N PHE A 89 -8.32 23.47 -5.55
CA PHE A 89 -8.73 22.21 -6.13
C PHE A 89 -10.06 21.75 -5.54
N PHE A 90 -10.19 21.78 -4.23
CA PHE A 90 -11.41 21.35 -3.54
C PHE A 90 -12.59 22.25 -3.86
N GLU A 91 -12.39 23.57 -3.93
CA GLU A 91 -13.42 24.52 -4.34
C GLU A 91 -13.95 24.20 -5.73
N LYS A 92 -13.07 23.98 -6.71
CA LYS A 92 -13.47 23.65 -8.09
C LYS A 92 -14.19 22.29 -8.17
N VAL A 93 -13.73 21.27 -7.41
CA VAL A 93 -14.41 19.97 -7.37
C VAL A 93 -15.81 20.13 -6.77
N ILE A 94 -15.95 20.86 -5.67
CA ILE A 94 -17.24 21.11 -5.03
C ILE A 94 -18.15 21.89 -5.98
N GLU A 95 -17.69 22.98 -6.56
CA GLU A 95 -18.45 23.80 -7.52
C GLU A 95 -18.98 22.95 -8.69
N LYS A 96 -18.13 22.12 -9.28
CA LYS A 96 -18.49 21.27 -10.41
C LYS A 96 -19.44 20.12 -10.06
N TYR A 97 -19.31 19.57 -8.86
CA TYR A 97 -20.00 18.34 -8.42
C TYR A 97 -20.87 18.53 -7.19
N GLU A 98 -21.12 19.76 -6.76
CA GLU A 98 -22.00 20.05 -5.64
C GLU A 98 -23.36 19.35 -5.81
N GLY A 99 -23.79 18.65 -4.76
CA GLY A 99 -25.02 17.86 -4.78
C GLY A 99 -25.01 16.63 -5.71
N LYS A 100 -23.90 16.33 -6.38
CA LYS A 100 -23.80 15.22 -7.33
C LYS A 100 -23.06 14.00 -6.78
N PHE A 101 -22.56 14.04 -5.54
CA PHE A 101 -22.00 12.89 -4.85
C PHE A 101 -22.56 12.75 -3.43
N ASN A 102 -22.59 11.54 -2.93
CA ASN A 102 -23.20 11.17 -1.64
C ASN A 102 -22.15 10.91 -0.56
N LEU A 103 -20.93 10.55 -0.98
CA LEU A 103 -19.85 10.08 -0.13
C LEU A 103 -18.51 10.59 -0.67
N ILE A 104 -17.56 10.86 0.22
CA ILE A 104 -16.16 11.11 -0.12
C ILE A 104 -15.34 9.92 0.37
N TRP A 105 -14.46 9.37 -0.49
CA TRP A 105 -13.45 8.39 -0.09
C TRP A 105 -12.08 9.01 -0.22
N SER A 106 -11.46 9.33 0.91
CA SER A 106 -10.15 10.00 0.95
C SER A 106 -9.03 9.00 1.18
N HIS A 107 -8.09 8.92 0.24
CA HIS A 107 -6.84 8.19 0.37
C HIS A 107 -5.68 9.08 0.88
N LEU A 108 -5.99 10.31 1.27
CA LEU A 108 -5.07 11.29 1.82
C LEU A 108 -5.67 11.89 3.10
N PRO A 109 -5.44 11.27 4.27
CA PRO A 109 -5.99 11.76 5.54
C PRO A 109 -5.68 13.24 5.80
N GLU A 110 -4.48 13.69 5.47
CA GLU A 110 -4.01 15.06 5.63
C GLU A 110 -4.88 16.11 4.94
N TRP A 111 -5.60 15.73 3.88
CA TRP A 111 -6.45 16.66 3.10
C TRP A 111 -7.91 16.64 3.54
N THR A 112 -8.31 15.71 4.38
CA THR A 112 -9.71 15.55 4.80
C THR A 112 -10.25 16.78 5.52
N ASN A 113 -9.40 17.46 6.29
CA ASN A 113 -9.77 18.71 6.95
C ASN A 113 -10.16 19.82 5.96
N LEU A 114 -9.47 19.95 4.84
CA LEU A 114 -9.75 20.96 3.83
C LEU A 114 -11.13 20.73 3.22
N PHE A 115 -11.52 19.48 2.98
CA PHE A 115 -12.87 19.15 2.54
C PHE A 115 -13.93 19.63 3.52
N LYS A 116 -13.70 19.42 4.80
CA LYS A 116 -14.65 19.84 5.84
C LYS A 116 -14.76 21.36 5.96
N ILE A 117 -13.65 22.07 5.80
CA ILE A 117 -13.65 23.54 5.79
C ILE A 117 -14.40 24.07 4.57
N SER A 118 -14.13 23.55 3.38
CA SER A 118 -14.81 23.91 2.14
C SER A 118 -16.31 23.60 2.16
N ARG A 119 -16.74 22.68 3.03
CA ARG A 119 -18.15 22.27 3.23
C ARG A 119 -18.93 23.12 4.23
N ILE A 120 -18.36 24.18 4.77
CA ILE A 120 -19.07 25.08 5.70
C ILE A 120 -20.39 25.60 5.08
N TYR A 121 -20.47 25.66 3.76
CA TYR A 121 -21.62 26.17 3.01
C TYR A 121 -22.57 25.09 2.51
N ASN A 122 -22.24 23.77 2.66
CA ASN A 122 -23.00 22.67 2.07
C ASN A 122 -23.36 21.58 3.08
N LYS A 123 -24.38 20.76 2.76
CA LYS A 123 -24.73 19.57 3.55
C LYS A 123 -23.52 18.67 3.73
N LEU A 124 -23.31 18.21 4.96
CA LEU A 124 -22.21 17.35 5.32
C LEU A 124 -22.38 15.96 4.67
N GLN A 125 -21.61 15.65 3.60
CA GLN A 125 -21.45 14.28 3.14
C GLN A 125 -20.50 13.54 4.09
N PRO A 126 -20.76 12.25 4.36
CA PRO A 126 -19.83 11.42 5.10
C PRO A 126 -18.51 11.28 4.35
N ILE A 127 -17.46 11.07 5.12
CA ILE A 127 -16.11 10.83 4.60
C ILE A 127 -15.63 9.51 5.14
N ILE A 128 -15.25 8.60 4.26
CA ILE A 128 -14.47 7.41 4.59
C ILE A 128 -13.04 7.62 4.10
N GLY A 129 -12.09 6.87 4.65
CA GLY A 129 -10.70 7.05 4.27
C GLY A 129 -9.89 5.78 4.21
N TYR A 130 -8.70 5.91 3.65
CA TYR A 130 -7.66 4.90 3.71
C TYR A 130 -6.30 5.58 3.93
N CYS A 131 -5.63 5.22 5.01
CA CYS A 131 -4.31 5.72 5.35
C CYS A 131 -3.25 4.70 4.92
N HIS A 132 -2.73 4.83 3.69
CA HIS A 132 -1.68 3.96 3.18
C HIS A 132 -0.36 4.08 3.96
N TRP A 133 -0.09 5.26 4.50
CA TRP A 133 1.15 5.58 5.19
C TRP A 133 0.92 6.67 6.22
N SER A 134 1.38 6.44 7.43
CA SER A 134 1.33 7.44 8.49
C SER A 134 2.71 8.04 8.70
N GLU A 135 2.78 9.35 8.88
CA GLU A 135 4.01 10.04 9.25
C GLU A 135 4.25 9.86 10.76
N ILE A 136 4.86 8.75 11.12
CA ILE A 136 5.13 8.36 12.53
C ILE A 136 6.63 8.31 12.80
N PRO A 137 7.07 8.44 14.08
CA PRO A 137 8.49 8.43 14.42
C PRO A 137 9.23 7.20 13.95
N GLU A 138 8.58 6.05 14.01
CA GLU A 138 9.15 4.74 13.67
C GLU A 138 9.63 4.65 12.22
N ASN A 139 9.05 5.41 11.31
CA ASN A 139 9.50 5.46 9.92
C ASN A 139 10.56 6.52 9.62
N GLY A 140 11.01 7.25 10.65
CA GLY A 140 12.01 8.31 10.53
C GLY A 140 11.53 9.58 9.81
N ALA A 141 10.24 9.66 9.50
CA ALA A 141 9.65 10.72 8.70
C ALA A 141 8.96 11.81 9.53
N ARG A 142 9.03 11.73 10.87
CA ARG A 142 8.32 12.67 11.74
C ARG A 142 8.81 14.09 11.56
N THR A 143 8.00 14.90 10.89
CA THR A 143 7.78 16.26 11.34
C THR A 143 6.50 16.26 12.19
N GLU A 144 6.51 16.83 13.36
CA GLU A 144 5.34 16.89 14.27
C GLU A 144 4.07 17.29 13.51
N ASN A 145 4.17 18.23 12.60
CA ASN A 145 3.06 18.72 11.79
C ASN A 145 2.43 17.66 10.87
N SER A 146 3.21 16.75 10.29
CA SER A 146 2.66 15.76 9.35
C SER A 146 1.83 14.69 10.07
N PHE A 147 2.32 14.17 11.20
CA PHE A 147 1.57 13.21 12.01
C PHE A 147 0.25 13.81 12.52
N TRP A 148 0.31 15.04 13.10
CA TRP A 148 -0.87 15.74 13.58
C TRP A 148 -1.89 16.00 12.46
N THR A 149 -1.41 16.28 11.25
CA THR A 149 -2.28 16.49 10.09
C THR A 149 -2.99 15.21 9.68
N ASN A 150 -2.30 14.06 9.69
CA ASN A 150 -2.93 12.76 9.46
C ASN A 150 -3.99 12.47 10.52
N ILE A 151 -3.66 12.60 11.82
CA ILE A 151 -4.61 12.32 12.90
C ILE A 151 -5.84 13.22 12.84
N ARG A 152 -5.66 14.52 12.61
CA ARG A 152 -6.79 15.46 12.45
C ARG A 152 -7.68 15.08 11.26
N GLY A 153 -7.07 14.63 10.17
CA GLY A 153 -7.81 14.14 9.00
C GLY A 153 -8.60 12.87 9.28
N ILE A 154 -7.99 11.89 9.94
CA ILE A 154 -8.66 10.64 10.33
C ILE A 154 -9.85 10.93 11.26
N LEU A 155 -9.71 11.84 12.21
CA LEU A 155 -10.80 12.24 13.12
C LEU A 155 -12.02 12.87 12.42
N GLN A 156 -11.91 13.26 11.16
CA GLN A 156 -13.02 13.77 10.35
C GLN A 156 -13.73 12.66 9.56
N MET A 157 -13.18 11.44 9.56
CA MET A 157 -13.74 10.30 8.86
C MET A 157 -14.73 9.55 9.74
N GLU A 158 -15.67 8.87 9.12
CA GLU A 158 -16.54 7.91 9.80
C GLU A 158 -15.81 6.59 10.05
N VAL A 159 -14.98 6.18 9.06
CA VAL A 159 -14.07 5.04 9.15
C VAL A 159 -12.82 5.32 8.32
N CYS A 160 -11.68 4.85 8.77
CA CYS A 160 -10.40 4.94 8.07
C CYS A 160 -9.73 3.57 8.03
N GLY A 161 -9.57 3.01 6.84
CA GLY A 161 -8.77 1.80 6.63
C GLY A 161 -7.29 2.08 6.84
N VAL A 162 -6.57 1.10 7.38
CA VAL A 162 -5.11 1.04 7.48
C VAL A 162 -4.63 -0.32 7.01
N ASN A 163 -3.34 -0.45 6.70
CA ASN A 163 -2.84 -1.68 6.08
C ASN A 163 -2.80 -2.90 7.01
N SER A 164 -2.76 -2.70 8.34
CA SER A 164 -2.57 -3.78 9.32
C SER A 164 -2.98 -3.36 10.74
N GLU A 165 -3.21 -4.34 11.62
CA GLU A 165 -3.35 -4.10 13.06
C GLU A 165 -2.08 -3.49 13.65
N TYR A 166 -0.92 -3.92 13.15
CA TYR A 166 0.35 -3.30 13.52
C TYR A 166 0.34 -1.79 13.22
N GLN A 167 -0.05 -1.38 12.02
CA GLN A 167 -0.13 0.05 11.68
C GLN A 167 -1.11 0.80 12.57
N LYS A 168 -2.28 0.22 12.85
CA LYS A 168 -3.27 0.77 13.79
C LYS A 168 -2.65 0.97 15.16
N SER A 169 -2.00 -0.06 15.70
CA SER A 169 -1.40 -0.02 17.04
C SER A 169 -0.33 1.07 17.16
N VAL A 170 0.51 1.23 16.15
CA VAL A 170 1.56 2.26 16.12
C VAL A 170 0.96 3.67 16.02
N ILE A 171 -0.09 3.87 15.22
CA ILE A 171 -0.81 5.15 15.16
C ILE A 171 -1.40 5.49 16.53
N LEU A 172 -2.10 4.56 17.18
CA LEU A 172 -2.72 4.78 18.49
C LEU A 172 -1.68 5.02 19.58
N LYS A 173 -0.58 4.26 19.59
CA LYS A 173 0.54 4.46 20.53
C LYS A 173 1.13 5.86 20.41
N ASN A 174 1.37 6.33 19.20
CA ASN A 174 1.90 7.67 18.97
C ASN A 174 0.87 8.76 19.30
N ALA A 175 -0.40 8.54 18.97
CA ALA A 175 -1.47 9.46 19.33
C ALA A 175 -1.62 9.61 20.84
N ALA A 176 -1.43 8.55 21.62
CA ALA A 176 -1.51 8.58 23.08
C ALA A 176 -0.42 9.44 23.76
N LEU A 177 0.67 9.76 23.04
CA LEU A 177 1.69 10.68 23.53
C LEU A 177 1.25 12.15 23.49
N ASP A 178 0.39 12.49 22.53
CA ASP A 178 0.07 13.88 22.19
C ASP A 178 -1.41 14.25 22.42
N PHE A 179 -2.31 13.26 22.49
CA PHE A 179 -3.75 13.49 22.59
C PHE A 179 -4.35 12.94 23.89
N GLN A 180 -5.45 13.55 24.30
CA GLN A 180 -6.23 13.09 25.46
C GLN A 180 -6.84 11.69 25.20
N PRO A 181 -7.05 10.87 26.25
CA PRO A 181 -7.54 9.49 26.11
C PRO A 181 -8.81 9.35 25.28
N HIS A 182 -9.79 10.24 25.44
CA HIS A 182 -11.05 10.19 24.67
C HIS A 182 -10.84 10.40 23.16
N ILE A 183 -9.78 11.09 22.74
CA ILE A 183 -9.41 11.25 21.33
C ILE A 183 -8.82 9.94 20.81
N VAL A 184 -7.96 9.29 21.59
CA VAL A 184 -7.37 7.99 21.24
C VAL A 184 -8.44 6.92 21.13
N GLU A 185 -9.40 6.87 22.06
CA GLU A 185 -10.56 5.98 22.01
C GLU A 185 -11.42 6.22 20.75
N LYS A 186 -11.57 7.48 20.36
CA LYS A 186 -12.29 7.82 19.12
C LYS A 186 -11.51 7.33 17.89
N LEU A 187 -10.19 7.51 17.85
CA LEU A 187 -9.33 7.01 16.78
C LEU A 187 -9.40 5.49 16.67
N ASP A 188 -9.36 4.78 17.81
CA ASP A 188 -9.44 3.33 17.84
C ASP A 188 -10.74 2.79 17.20
N LYS A 189 -11.85 3.49 17.40
CA LYS A 189 -13.15 3.16 16.78
C LYS A 189 -13.20 3.47 15.28
N ILE A 190 -12.51 4.54 14.84
CA ILE A 190 -12.49 4.97 13.43
C ILE A 190 -11.54 4.12 12.60
N ILE A 191 -10.36 3.79 13.15
CA ILE A 191 -9.30 3.08 12.41
C ILE A 191 -9.59 1.58 12.40
N GLN A 192 -9.63 1.02 11.20
CA GLN A 192 -9.88 -0.40 10.98
C GLN A 192 -8.83 -0.98 10.01
N PRO A 193 -8.29 -2.18 10.28
CA PRO A 193 -7.39 -2.83 9.33
C PRO A 193 -8.18 -3.24 8.08
N TRP A 194 -7.70 -2.77 6.93
CA TRP A 194 -8.16 -3.16 5.59
C TRP A 194 -6.94 -3.66 4.83
N TYR A 195 -6.65 -4.94 4.97
CA TYR A 195 -5.45 -5.53 4.43
C TYR A 195 -5.39 -5.42 2.91
N LEU A 196 -4.19 -5.18 2.40
CA LEU A 196 -3.95 -5.18 0.97
C LEU A 196 -3.79 -6.62 0.47
N GLY A 197 -4.39 -6.90 -0.67
CA GLY A 197 -4.34 -8.22 -1.28
C GLY A 197 -3.26 -8.36 -2.35
N CYS A 198 -3.22 -9.54 -2.96
CA CYS A 198 -2.46 -9.83 -4.17
C CYS A 198 -3.38 -10.39 -5.25
N ASP A 199 -2.93 -10.28 -6.51
CA ASP A 199 -3.62 -10.88 -7.64
C ASP A 199 -3.39 -12.39 -7.66
N THR A 200 -4.35 -13.13 -8.22
CA THR A 200 -4.13 -14.54 -8.54
C THR A 200 -3.00 -14.63 -9.59
N ALA A 201 -1.96 -15.36 -9.26
CA ALA A 201 -0.88 -15.65 -10.19
C ALA A 201 -0.60 -17.16 -10.21
N THR A 202 -0.06 -17.63 -11.33
CA THR A 202 0.28 -19.04 -11.46
C THR A 202 1.72 -19.25 -10.98
N PRO A 203 1.95 -20.08 -9.97
CA PRO A 203 3.31 -20.46 -9.58
C PRO A 203 4.07 -21.06 -10.76
N SER A 204 5.38 -20.85 -10.81
CA SER A 204 6.24 -21.49 -11.78
C SER A 204 6.30 -23.00 -11.53
N ASN A 205 6.50 -23.79 -12.57
CA ASN A 205 6.72 -25.25 -12.48
C ASN A 205 8.11 -25.61 -11.91
N GLY A 206 8.86 -24.66 -11.43
CA GLY A 206 10.17 -24.83 -10.83
C GLY A 206 10.80 -23.47 -10.48
N TYR A 207 11.84 -23.51 -9.70
CA TYR A 207 12.61 -22.33 -9.30
C TYR A 207 14.12 -22.59 -9.53
N ASP A 208 14.87 -21.49 -9.64
CA ASP A 208 16.33 -21.55 -9.72
C ASP A 208 16.88 -21.68 -8.30
N ASP A 209 17.49 -22.81 -7.98
CA ASP A 209 18.15 -23.04 -6.71
C ASP A 209 19.15 -21.91 -6.40
N LYS A 210 19.29 -21.60 -5.12
CA LYS A 210 20.22 -20.58 -4.63
C LYS A 210 19.98 -19.17 -5.21
N THR A 211 18.74 -18.89 -5.55
CA THR A 211 18.33 -17.56 -6.02
C THR A 211 17.49 -16.85 -4.97
N ILE A 212 18.03 -15.76 -4.45
CA ILE A 212 17.38 -14.88 -3.47
C ILE A 212 16.68 -13.75 -4.25
N VAL A 213 15.50 -13.31 -3.83
CA VAL A 213 14.92 -12.08 -4.39
C VAL A 213 14.83 -10.96 -3.37
N PHE A 214 15.29 -9.78 -3.80
CA PHE A 214 15.10 -8.50 -3.13
C PHE A 214 14.29 -7.57 -4.06
N ASN A 215 12.99 -7.54 -3.90
CA ASN A 215 12.05 -6.79 -4.75
C ASN A 215 11.47 -5.54 -4.06
N HIS A 216 12.24 -4.98 -3.14
CA HIS A 216 11.90 -3.72 -2.47
C HIS A 216 12.58 -2.53 -3.16
N ARG A 217 12.02 -1.32 -2.95
CA ARG A 217 12.70 -0.08 -3.38
C ARG A 217 13.96 0.17 -2.56
N GLU A 218 14.86 0.97 -3.08
CA GLU A 218 15.99 1.46 -2.31
C GLU A 218 15.50 2.41 -1.20
N GLY A 219 16.04 2.23 0.02
CA GLY A 219 15.67 3.08 1.15
C GLY A 219 16.26 2.59 2.46
N VAL A 220 16.42 3.51 3.41
CA VAL A 220 16.90 3.18 4.76
C VAL A 220 15.92 2.23 5.44
N TYR A 221 14.63 2.54 5.37
CA TYR A 221 13.57 1.75 6.01
C TYR A 221 13.39 0.36 5.40
N THR A 222 13.71 0.17 4.10
CA THR A 222 13.68 -1.16 3.47
C THR A 222 14.91 -2.00 3.81
N GLY A 223 15.92 -1.41 4.45
CA GLY A 223 17.16 -2.09 4.80
C GLY A 223 18.02 -2.49 3.59
N SER A 224 17.81 -1.88 2.41
CA SER A 224 18.49 -2.25 1.18
C SER A 224 20.01 -2.22 1.31
N LYS A 225 20.57 -1.15 1.90
CA LYS A 225 22.01 -1.03 2.13
C LYS A 225 22.53 -2.19 2.98
N TRP A 226 21.88 -2.42 4.12
CA TRP A 226 22.24 -3.50 5.03
C TRP A 226 22.16 -4.88 4.37
N PHE A 227 21.12 -5.15 3.59
CA PHE A 227 20.97 -6.41 2.87
C PHE A 227 22.15 -6.62 1.90
N PHE A 228 22.44 -5.64 1.06
CA PHE A 228 23.52 -5.79 0.08
C PHE A 228 24.93 -5.82 0.72
N GLU A 229 25.15 -5.16 1.86
CA GLU A 229 26.36 -5.32 2.65
C GLU A 229 26.51 -6.77 3.15
N THR A 230 25.44 -7.37 3.64
CA THR A 230 25.43 -8.78 4.08
C THR A 230 25.68 -9.73 2.91
N MET A 231 25.11 -9.46 1.74
CA MET A 231 25.36 -10.28 0.54
C MET A 231 26.80 -10.12 0.02
N ASP A 232 27.37 -8.92 0.12
CA ASP A 232 28.80 -8.70 -0.24
C ASP A 232 29.75 -9.48 0.67
N GLU A 233 29.44 -9.55 1.97
CA GLU A 233 30.21 -10.39 2.89
C GLU A 233 30.07 -11.88 2.52
N LEU A 234 28.86 -12.34 2.29
CA LEU A 234 28.61 -13.74 1.94
C LEU A 234 29.26 -14.10 0.59
N TRP A 235 29.28 -13.18 -0.39
CA TRP A 235 29.91 -13.42 -1.69
C TRP A 235 31.43 -13.65 -1.62
N LYS A 236 32.09 -13.10 -0.60
CA LYS A 236 33.53 -13.37 -0.36
C LYS A 236 33.77 -14.80 0.11
N GLU A 237 32.79 -15.39 0.79
CA GLU A 237 32.89 -16.74 1.36
C GLU A 237 32.40 -17.82 0.38
N ARG A 238 31.37 -17.47 -0.45
CA ARG A 238 30.74 -18.38 -1.41
C ARG A 238 30.23 -17.63 -2.63
N GLN A 239 30.42 -18.17 -3.83
CA GLN A 239 30.05 -17.50 -5.10
C GLN A 239 29.02 -18.32 -5.89
N ASP A 240 28.16 -19.08 -5.19
CA ASP A 240 27.21 -20.02 -5.78
C ASP A 240 25.75 -19.60 -5.67
N PHE A 241 25.48 -18.31 -5.35
CA PHE A 241 24.12 -17.78 -5.29
C PHE A 241 23.90 -16.57 -6.21
N LYS A 242 22.63 -16.23 -6.45
CA LYS A 242 22.22 -15.06 -7.20
C LYS A 242 21.21 -14.24 -6.40
N VAL A 243 21.17 -12.94 -6.64
CA VAL A 243 20.16 -12.02 -6.09
C VAL A 243 19.38 -11.39 -7.24
N TYR A 244 18.11 -11.74 -7.35
CA TYR A 244 17.18 -11.05 -8.23
C TYR A 244 16.72 -9.76 -7.55
N THR A 245 16.78 -8.65 -8.27
CA THR A 245 16.40 -7.35 -7.70
C THR A 245 15.63 -6.48 -8.66
N THR A 246 14.74 -5.64 -8.13
CA THR A 246 14.06 -4.58 -8.87
C THR A 246 14.80 -3.25 -8.85
N LEU A 247 15.96 -3.18 -8.17
CA LEU A 247 16.86 -2.03 -8.20
C LEU A 247 17.73 -2.08 -9.46
N LYS A 248 17.69 -1.01 -10.22
CA LYS A 248 18.54 -0.89 -11.43
C LYS A 248 20.00 -0.72 -11.05
N GLU A 249 20.87 -1.28 -11.89
CA GLU A 249 22.31 -0.97 -11.93
C GLU A 249 23.06 -1.19 -10.61
N MET A 250 22.73 -2.24 -9.86
CA MET A 250 23.48 -2.56 -8.63
C MET A 250 24.96 -2.88 -8.88
N GLY A 251 25.33 -3.28 -10.12
CA GLY A 251 26.72 -3.49 -10.53
C GLY A 251 27.47 -4.59 -9.77
N LYS A 252 26.78 -5.45 -9.01
CA LYS A 252 27.38 -6.52 -8.22
C LYS A 252 27.38 -7.83 -9.00
N PRO A 253 28.43 -8.67 -8.87
CA PRO A 253 28.59 -9.88 -9.69
C PRO A 253 27.48 -10.91 -9.51
N TYR A 254 26.79 -10.88 -8.38
CA TYR A 254 25.69 -11.81 -8.04
C TYR A 254 24.29 -11.24 -8.33
N THR A 255 24.17 -9.98 -8.79
CA THR A 255 22.85 -9.36 -8.97
C THR A 255 22.33 -9.51 -10.40
N LYS A 256 21.01 -9.72 -10.51
CA LYS A 256 20.26 -9.70 -11.76
C LYS A 256 19.02 -8.83 -11.62
N TYR A 257 18.86 -7.86 -12.50
CA TYR A 257 17.69 -7.02 -12.54
C TYR A 257 16.49 -7.78 -13.11
N ILE A 258 15.38 -7.79 -12.38
CA ILE A 258 14.11 -8.43 -12.78
C ILE A 258 12.93 -7.45 -12.86
N GLY A 259 13.17 -6.14 -12.63
CA GLY A 259 12.12 -5.14 -12.76
C GLY A 259 11.64 -5.04 -14.20
N ALA A 260 10.36 -5.23 -14.42
CA ALA A 260 9.72 -5.10 -15.71
C ALA A 260 8.60 -4.06 -15.68
N ALA A 261 8.30 -3.46 -16.83
CA ALA A 261 7.16 -2.57 -16.98
C ALA A 261 5.85 -3.36 -16.93
N ASP A 262 5.85 -4.54 -17.54
CA ASP A 262 4.73 -5.46 -17.51
C ASP A 262 4.73 -6.30 -16.22
N ARG A 263 3.61 -6.26 -15.47
CA ARG A 263 3.45 -6.97 -14.21
C ARG A 263 3.52 -8.49 -14.38
N LYS A 264 3.00 -9.03 -15.48
CA LYS A 264 3.04 -10.48 -15.75
C LYS A 264 4.47 -10.96 -15.98
N VAL A 265 5.26 -10.17 -16.72
CA VAL A 265 6.68 -10.45 -16.95
C VAL A 265 7.44 -10.40 -15.62
N TYR A 266 7.18 -9.39 -14.79
CA TYR A 266 7.77 -9.29 -13.46
C TYR A 266 7.44 -10.49 -12.58
N LEU A 267 6.15 -10.85 -12.45
CA LEU A 267 5.70 -11.99 -11.64
C LEU A 267 6.28 -13.32 -12.15
N ASN A 268 6.37 -13.50 -13.47
CA ASN A 268 7.01 -14.69 -14.04
C ASN A 268 8.52 -14.77 -13.74
N GLN A 269 9.22 -13.65 -13.67
CA GLN A 269 10.62 -13.64 -13.25
C GLN A 269 10.74 -13.87 -11.74
N LEU A 270 9.86 -13.27 -10.94
CA LEU A 270 9.80 -13.43 -9.50
C LEU A 270 9.58 -14.90 -9.11
N SER A 271 8.68 -15.60 -9.82
CA SER A 271 8.34 -17.01 -9.53
C SER A 271 9.52 -17.99 -9.64
N LYS A 272 10.61 -17.57 -10.28
CA LYS A 272 11.84 -18.39 -10.41
C LYS A 272 12.77 -18.29 -9.20
N ALA A 273 12.49 -17.41 -8.24
CA ALA A 273 13.34 -17.30 -7.06
C ALA A 273 13.14 -18.48 -6.10
N HIS A 274 14.23 -18.90 -5.47
CA HIS A 274 14.20 -19.92 -4.41
C HIS A 274 13.45 -19.37 -3.18
N PHE A 275 13.85 -18.17 -2.73
CA PHE A 275 13.16 -17.45 -1.66
C PHE A 275 13.33 -15.93 -1.81
N GLY A 276 12.43 -15.19 -1.20
CA GLY A 276 12.52 -13.73 -1.07
C GLY A 276 12.97 -13.31 0.31
N VAL A 277 13.28 -12.03 0.46
CA VAL A 277 13.66 -11.43 1.74
C VAL A 277 12.90 -10.15 2.03
N GLY A 278 12.46 -9.97 3.28
CA GLY A 278 12.05 -8.70 3.84
C GLY A 278 13.11 -8.23 4.83
N THR A 279 13.63 -7.04 4.64
CA THR A 279 14.75 -6.50 5.45
C THR A 279 14.42 -5.14 6.06
N PHE A 280 13.14 -4.89 6.28
CA PHE A 280 12.66 -3.63 6.82
C PHE A 280 13.23 -3.33 8.20
N GLN A 281 13.44 -2.04 8.45
CA GLN A 281 14.00 -1.52 9.69
C GLN A 281 13.14 -0.36 10.20
N GLY A 282 12.80 -0.42 11.46
CA GLY A 282 12.03 0.63 12.14
C GLY A 282 10.52 0.59 11.90
N TYR A 283 10.06 0.30 10.70
CA TYR A 283 8.62 0.27 10.39
C TYR A 283 8.29 -0.44 9.07
N SER A 284 7.26 -1.26 9.11
CA SER A 284 6.61 -1.81 7.91
C SER A 284 5.12 -1.98 8.17
N ALA A 285 4.28 -1.19 7.51
CA ALA A 285 2.83 -1.26 7.66
C ALA A 285 2.22 -2.45 6.89
N TRP A 286 2.82 -2.80 5.76
CA TRP A 286 2.46 -3.91 4.87
C TRP A 286 3.52 -4.08 3.78
N SER A 287 3.62 -5.26 3.21
CA SER A 287 4.60 -5.54 2.17
C SER A 287 3.96 -6.14 0.91
N MET A 288 3.63 -5.28 -0.05
CA MET A 288 3.16 -5.72 -1.37
C MET A 288 4.20 -6.58 -2.11
N SER A 289 5.49 -6.33 -1.90
CA SER A 289 6.57 -7.15 -2.45
C SER A 289 6.53 -8.60 -1.95
N THR A 290 6.17 -8.79 -0.68
CA THR A 290 6.02 -10.11 -0.07
C THR A 290 4.76 -10.81 -0.59
N THR A 291 3.63 -10.10 -0.68
CA THR A 291 2.39 -10.66 -1.23
C THR A 291 2.53 -11.03 -2.70
N ASP A 292 3.28 -10.23 -3.49
CA ASP A 292 3.62 -10.59 -4.87
C ASP A 292 4.39 -11.92 -4.93
N GLY A 293 5.36 -12.11 -4.03
CA GLY A 293 6.10 -13.36 -3.93
C GLY A 293 5.22 -14.55 -3.58
N PHE A 294 4.37 -14.43 -2.57
CA PHE A 294 3.45 -15.49 -2.19
C PHE A 294 2.49 -15.85 -3.33
N SER A 295 2.00 -14.86 -4.08
CA SER A 295 1.10 -15.09 -5.22
C SER A 295 1.70 -16.00 -6.31
N VAL A 296 3.02 -16.03 -6.40
CA VAL A 296 3.77 -16.88 -7.36
C VAL A 296 4.49 -18.05 -6.69
N GLY A 297 4.17 -18.35 -5.43
CA GLY A 297 4.71 -19.50 -4.69
C GLY A 297 6.13 -19.30 -4.15
N VAL A 298 6.61 -18.08 -4.00
CA VAL A 298 7.94 -17.77 -3.43
C VAL A 298 7.80 -17.45 -1.94
N PRO A 299 8.36 -18.28 -1.03
CA PRO A 299 8.40 -17.96 0.39
C PRO A 299 9.41 -16.85 0.68
N TYR A 300 9.20 -16.16 1.80
CA TYR A 300 10.04 -15.03 2.21
C TYR A 300 10.64 -15.24 3.59
N LEU A 301 11.91 -14.92 3.73
CA LEU A 301 12.58 -14.74 5.01
C LEU A 301 12.26 -13.33 5.53
N LEU A 302 11.51 -13.24 6.63
CA LEU A 302 10.87 -12.02 7.11
C LEU A 302 11.29 -11.69 8.55
N PRO A 303 11.36 -10.40 8.94
CA PRO A 303 11.53 -10.04 10.34
C PRO A 303 10.38 -10.57 11.20
N ASN A 304 10.69 -11.10 12.36
CA ASN A 304 9.71 -11.42 13.41
C ASN A 304 9.28 -10.12 14.13
N ASP A 305 8.83 -9.15 13.35
CA ASP A 305 8.46 -7.81 13.81
C ASP A 305 7.55 -7.12 12.78
N PHE A 306 7.01 -5.96 13.12
CA PHE A 306 6.15 -5.14 12.27
C PHE A 306 4.87 -5.87 11.85
N CYS A 307 4.44 -5.72 10.60
CA CYS A 307 3.27 -6.40 10.07
C CYS A 307 3.51 -7.87 9.68
N TYR A 308 4.75 -8.38 9.73
CA TYR A 308 5.06 -9.67 9.15
C TYR A 308 4.47 -10.87 9.90
N PRO A 309 4.54 -10.97 11.25
CA PRO A 309 3.84 -12.03 11.96
C PRO A 309 2.33 -12.03 11.70
N GLU A 310 1.72 -10.86 11.56
CA GLU A 310 0.32 -10.70 11.19
C GLU A 310 0.01 -11.20 9.75
N MET A 311 0.98 -11.06 8.83
CA MET A 311 0.83 -11.53 7.44
C MET A 311 0.93 -13.04 7.29
N VAL A 312 1.78 -13.70 8.09
CA VAL A 312 2.17 -15.09 7.86
C VAL A 312 1.83 -16.04 9.01
N GLY A 313 1.48 -15.52 10.19
CA GLY A 313 1.33 -16.26 11.45
C GLY A 313 2.66 -16.38 12.23
N ASP A 314 2.55 -16.47 13.55
CA ASP A 314 3.71 -16.53 14.44
C ASP A 314 4.52 -17.83 14.29
N ASP A 315 3.92 -18.89 13.73
CA ASP A 315 4.51 -20.18 13.47
C ASP A 315 5.18 -20.33 12.11
N TYR A 316 5.21 -19.24 11.32
CA TYR A 316 5.86 -19.27 10.00
C TYR A 316 7.37 -19.51 10.14
N PRO A 317 7.92 -20.56 9.47
CA PRO A 317 9.27 -21.06 9.75
C PRO A 317 10.41 -20.14 9.29
N LEU A 318 10.12 -19.11 8.52
CA LEU A 318 11.12 -18.18 8.01
C LEU A 318 10.97 -16.77 8.63
N LEU A 319 10.58 -16.69 9.91
CA LEU A 319 10.71 -15.48 10.71
C LEU A 319 12.10 -15.42 11.37
N TYR A 320 12.74 -14.25 11.34
CA TYR A 320 14.06 -14.06 11.93
C TYR A 320 14.12 -12.88 12.91
N ASN A 321 15.02 -12.97 13.90
CA ASN A 321 15.26 -11.91 14.90
C ASN A 321 16.67 -11.32 14.71
N GLY A 322 16.73 -10.16 14.03
CA GLY A 322 17.97 -9.42 13.85
C GLY A 322 18.94 -10.00 12.80
N LYS A 323 20.01 -9.24 12.58
CA LYS A 323 20.92 -9.45 11.45
C LYS A 323 21.71 -10.76 11.48
N LYS A 324 22.05 -11.23 12.67
CA LYS A 324 22.83 -12.47 12.82
C LYS A 324 22.00 -13.66 12.37
N GLU A 325 20.80 -13.80 12.90
CA GLU A 325 19.90 -14.90 12.55
C GLU A 325 19.50 -14.84 11.08
N PHE A 326 19.26 -13.64 10.52
CA PHE A 326 19.03 -13.47 9.09
C PHE A 326 20.15 -14.10 8.25
N LYS A 327 21.44 -13.76 8.52
CA LYS A 327 22.57 -14.30 7.78
C LYS A 327 22.67 -15.84 7.91
N GLU A 328 22.47 -16.34 9.12
CA GLU A 328 22.48 -17.80 9.39
C GLU A 328 21.36 -18.51 8.63
N MET A 329 20.15 -17.96 8.62
CA MET A 329 19.01 -18.56 7.90
C MET A 329 19.19 -18.48 6.39
N VAL A 330 19.75 -17.38 5.85
CA VAL A 330 20.11 -17.28 4.42
C VAL A 330 21.07 -18.40 4.03
N ILE A 331 22.12 -18.64 4.82
CA ILE A 331 23.08 -19.71 4.56
C ILE A 331 22.37 -21.08 4.57
N LYS A 332 21.58 -21.38 5.59
CA LYS A 332 20.85 -22.65 5.71
C LYS A 332 19.86 -22.88 4.56
N LEU A 333 19.18 -21.82 4.11
CA LEU A 333 18.30 -21.91 2.93
C LEU A 333 19.09 -22.20 1.65
N LEU A 334 20.24 -21.54 1.46
CA LEU A 334 21.11 -21.77 0.30
C LEU A 334 21.75 -23.17 0.30
N ASP A 335 21.98 -23.74 1.48
CA ASP A 335 22.55 -25.09 1.64
C ASP A 335 21.48 -26.19 1.63
N GLY A 336 20.19 -25.83 1.70
CA GLY A 336 19.09 -26.78 1.76
C GLY A 336 18.86 -27.40 3.16
N ASP A 337 19.49 -26.84 4.19
CA ASP A 337 19.31 -27.28 5.58
C ASP A 337 17.93 -26.87 6.16
N ILE A 338 17.35 -25.82 5.62
CA ILE A 338 15.96 -25.43 5.87
C ILE A 338 15.15 -25.73 4.59
N PRO A 339 14.10 -26.56 4.68
CA PRO A 339 13.26 -26.81 3.52
C PRO A 339 12.48 -25.55 3.11
N ARG A 340 12.32 -25.36 1.82
CA ARG A 340 11.49 -24.30 1.27
C ARG A 340 10.01 -24.55 1.64
N PRO A 341 9.35 -23.69 2.45
CA PRO A 341 7.97 -23.92 2.82
C PRO A 341 7.01 -23.68 1.64
N ASP A 342 5.91 -24.43 1.62
CA ASP A 342 4.78 -24.13 0.74
C ASP A 342 3.99 -22.93 1.30
N VAL A 343 3.82 -21.90 0.47
CA VAL A 343 3.10 -20.68 0.80
C VAL A 343 1.77 -20.54 0.05
N THR A 344 1.29 -21.61 -0.55
CA THR A 344 0.05 -21.61 -1.32
C THR A 344 -1.15 -21.14 -0.48
N HIS A 345 -1.22 -21.60 0.77
CA HIS A 345 -2.28 -21.20 1.71
C HIS A 345 -2.22 -19.71 2.07
N LEU A 346 -1.01 -19.12 2.20
CA LEU A 346 -0.82 -17.68 2.43
C LEU A 346 -1.25 -16.87 1.21
N ALA A 347 -0.86 -17.33 0.00
CA ALA A 347 -1.29 -16.70 -1.24
C ALA A 347 -2.81 -16.66 -1.36
N GLN A 348 -3.50 -17.77 -1.06
CA GLN A 348 -4.96 -17.85 -1.11
C GLN A 348 -5.62 -16.93 -0.06
N ALA A 349 -5.10 -16.92 1.16
CA ALA A 349 -5.60 -16.04 2.22
C ALA A 349 -5.45 -14.56 1.87
N LEU A 350 -4.40 -14.20 1.11
CA LEU A 350 -4.09 -12.83 0.72
C LEU A 350 -4.62 -12.40 -0.65
N LEU A 351 -5.48 -13.19 -1.29
CA LEU A 351 -6.14 -12.74 -2.53
C LEU A 351 -6.98 -11.49 -2.30
N TRP A 352 -7.00 -10.56 -3.26
CA TRP A 352 -7.82 -9.35 -3.17
C TRP A 352 -9.29 -9.63 -2.88
N GLU A 353 -9.87 -10.64 -3.52
CA GLU A 353 -11.25 -11.06 -3.30
C GLU A 353 -11.48 -11.39 -1.81
N SER A 354 -10.62 -12.25 -1.24
CA SER A 354 -10.70 -12.65 0.17
C SER A 354 -10.50 -11.47 1.13
N GLN A 355 -9.54 -10.58 0.84
CA GLN A 355 -9.27 -9.42 1.69
C GLN A 355 -10.41 -8.42 1.66
N ILE A 356 -10.96 -8.15 0.47
CA ILE A 356 -12.08 -7.21 0.31
C ILE A 356 -13.34 -7.76 0.98
N GLU A 357 -13.68 -9.02 0.76
CA GLU A 357 -14.85 -9.65 1.38
C GLU A 357 -14.75 -9.62 2.91
N LYS A 358 -13.60 -9.96 3.47
CA LYS A 358 -13.44 -10.09 4.91
C LYS A 358 -13.25 -8.77 5.65
N TYR A 359 -12.48 -7.83 5.09
CA TYR A 359 -12.02 -6.65 5.83
C TYR A 359 -12.52 -5.33 5.27
N TRP A 360 -12.78 -5.24 3.95
CA TRP A 360 -13.22 -4.01 3.31
C TRP A 360 -14.74 -3.91 3.20
N ASN A 361 -15.45 -4.69 3.99
CA ASN A 361 -16.91 -4.71 3.94
C ASN A 361 -17.50 -3.45 4.57
N VAL A 362 -17.41 -2.35 3.83
CA VAL A 362 -17.93 -1.02 4.21
C VAL A 362 -19.47 -1.03 4.24
N GLU A 363 -20.10 -1.97 3.52
CA GLU A 363 -21.56 -2.00 3.37
C GLU A 363 -22.31 -2.32 4.65
N GLU A 364 -21.92 -3.34 5.41
CA GLU A 364 -22.70 -3.79 6.55
C GLU A 364 -22.58 -2.87 7.76
N ASN A 365 -21.36 -2.39 8.02
CA ASN A 365 -21.08 -1.61 9.21
C ASN A 365 -21.31 -0.11 9.04
N PHE A 366 -21.22 0.40 7.80
CA PHE A 366 -21.21 1.83 7.55
C PHE A 366 -22.49 2.33 6.87
N ILE A 367 -22.96 1.68 5.82
CA ILE A 367 -24.13 2.13 5.05
C ILE A 367 -25.42 1.88 5.83
N GLY A 368 -25.51 0.83 6.63
CA GLY A 368 -26.61 0.64 7.59
C GLY A 368 -26.74 1.84 8.52
N ASN A 369 -25.63 2.30 9.08
CA ASN A 369 -25.58 3.46 9.97
C ASN A 369 -25.79 4.80 9.24
N LEU A 370 -25.36 4.93 7.97
CA LEU A 370 -25.63 6.12 7.17
C LEU A 370 -27.09 6.25 6.77
N ARG A 371 -27.73 5.16 6.35
CA ARG A 371 -29.15 5.17 5.98
C ARG A 371 -30.05 5.60 7.14
N THR A 372 -29.70 5.21 8.37
CA THR A 372 -30.41 5.68 9.57
C THR A 372 -30.15 7.14 9.89
N LYS A 373 -28.94 7.67 9.63
CA LYS A 373 -28.60 9.08 9.90
C LYS A 373 -29.10 10.08 8.86
N PHE A 374 -29.44 9.63 7.65
CA PHE A 374 -29.84 10.51 6.53
C PHE A 374 -31.31 10.35 6.13
N ASN A 375 -32.04 9.40 6.73
CA ASN A 375 -33.49 9.26 6.58
C ASN A 375 -34.29 9.94 7.71
N ASP A 376 -33.59 10.47 8.73
CA ASP A 376 -34.12 11.40 9.74
C ASP A 376 -33.69 12.85 9.38
#